data_ddb04341a3bef8fd7ed24d27cb33773a
#
_entry.id   ddb04341a3bef8fd7ed24d27cb33773a
#
_cell.length_a   1.000
_cell.length_b   1.000
_cell.length_c   1.000
_cell.angle_alpha   90.00
_cell.angle_beta   90.00
_cell.angle_gamma   90.00
#
_symmetry.space_group_name_H-M   'P 1'
#
loop_
_entity.id
_entity.type
_entity.pdbx_description
1 polymer ?
#
loop_
_entity_poly.entity_id
_entity_poly.type
_entity_poly.pdbx_seq_one_letter_code
_entity_poly.pdbx_strand_id
1 'polypeptide(L)'
;MADHYDENYEEVVSLPGVDTDGERTENIDDGRIRRPAEFFVRTTGDDIDEQEHARREYFNKVVGEAENEAIQEKGGLDVGAESSLLYRIWSRVNHESEEAVAGIVEKKVEYVELFFDLIFVYSLRTINALFHAYEHSFPPMSAIQTFLFLTAVVMQVWMFTTMFFNRYGRKALRDYISIFINMYLLYYMASGSNHHWLDHYIRYHGAWALIMLNLAYRSWDKLRFSTHIDDIDRKILGANVMHHLIECGIILVSIPVHETTGLVLSPLALIYGYAAKAAEHRAYKARPCDFPHLAERNLLLVILTFGEMIIGIASFFETGKNVLLNIISFLIVIGMFLSYGFFNDNVLDHHKKTSGLGFLAIHVIMILAINSTTIALELLARPLVPLFPKTMWMAAMLFVYYICLLGFERYAKEHLRANRFRFFGYILSALIIYFGLMLLAGHNQTVGALITLALVYSIFGVILHLHHSSLRKMKVGGYIS
;
A
#
# COMPACT_ATOMS: atom_id res chain seq x y z
N MET A 1 4.79 53.95 -9.12
CA MET A 1 5.06 53.96 -10.55
C MET A 1 5.07 52.51 -10.97
N ALA A 2 3.95 52.01 -11.31
CA ALA A 2 3.26 51.97 -12.60
C ALA A 2 3.87 50.91 -13.50
N ASP A 3 3.20 49.82 -13.54
CA ASP A 3 2.47 49.21 -14.63
C ASP A 3 3.31 48.55 -15.74
N HIS A 4 3.16 47.28 -15.86
CA HIS A 4 2.78 46.66 -17.13
C HIS A 4 2.22 45.23 -16.89
N TYR A 5 0.91 45.11 -17.02
CA TYR A 5 0.21 43.85 -17.31
C TYR A 5 0.26 43.66 -18.83
N ASP A 6 0.72 42.49 -19.26
CA ASP A 6 0.57 42.07 -20.64
C ASP A 6 -0.59 41.07 -20.74
N GLU A 7 -1.52 41.38 -21.64
CA GLU A 7 -2.76 40.63 -21.90
C GLU A 7 -2.44 39.31 -22.61
N ASN A 8 -3.02 38.26 -22.13
CA ASN A 8 -2.98 36.94 -22.74
C ASN A 8 -4.03 36.77 -23.81
N TYR A 9 -3.61 36.25 -24.94
CA TYR A 9 -4.45 35.78 -26.02
C TYR A 9 -5.33 34.61 -25.56
N GLU A 10 -6.66 34.81 -25.57
CA GLU A 10 -7.65 33.73 -25.59
C GLU A 10 -7.78 33.19 -27.00
N GLU A 11 -7.30 32.01 -27.25
CA GLU A 11 -7.59 31.25 -28.45
C GLU A 11 -8.97 30.61 -28.32
N VAL A 12 -10.00 31.24 -28.87
CA VAL A 12 -11.36 30.70 -28.90
C VAL A 12 -11.42 29.58 -29.93
N VAL A 13 -11.37 28.33 -29.45
CA VAL A 13 -11.68 27.17 -30.30
C VAL A 13 -13.19 27.08 -30.46
N SER A 14 -13.68 27.39 -31.64
CA SER A 14 -15.09 27.25 -32.01
C SER A 14 -15.49 25.77 -32.07
N LEU A 15 -16.42 25.38 -31.23
CA LEU A 15 -17.05 24.05 -31.24
C LEU A 15 -18.17 24.05 -32.35
N PRO A 16 -18.29 22.99 -33.14
CA PRO A 16 -19.36 22.88 -34.13
C PRO A 16 -20.70 22.64 -33.42
N GLY A 17 -21.66 23.55 -33.68
CA GLY A 17 -23.06 23.39 -33.25
C GLY A 17 -23.62 24.44 -32.29
N VAL A 18 -22.96 25.60 -32.12
CA VAL A 18 -23.52 26.74 -31.35
C VAL A 18 -23.57 27.95 -32.29
N ASP A 19 -24.75 28.50 -32.48
CA ASP A 19 -24.95 29.76 -33.16
C ASP A 19 -24.52 30.95 -32.31
N THR A 20 -24.12 32.05 -32.97
CA THR A 20 -23.58 33.26 -32.33
C THR A 20 -24.51 33.98 -31.35
N ASP A 21 -25.76 33.54 -31.25
CA ASP A 21 -26.79 34.14 -30.38
C ASP A 21 -27.18 33.30 -29.16
N GLY A 22 -26.48 32.19 -28.86
CA GLY A 22 -26.59 31.49 -27.60
C GLY A 22 -27.87 30.65 -27.37
N GLU A 23 -28.71 30.47 -28.40
CA GLU A 23 -29.90 29.60 -28.27
C GLU A 23 -29.63 28.15 -28.67
N ARG A 24 -30.01 27.21 -27.80
CA ARG A 24 -29.98 25.76 -28.04
C ARG A 24 -31.14 25.37 -28.94
N THR A 25 -30.88 24.85 -30.13
CA THR A 25 -31.90 24.13 -30.90
C THR A 25 -31.88 22.65 -30.52
N GLU A 26 -32.91 22.18 -29.82
CA GLU A 26 -33.20 20.78 -29.64
C GLU A 26 -33.82 20.20 -30.92
N ASN A 27 -33.09 19.31 -31.57
CA ASN A 27 -33.67 18.44 -32.60
C ASN A 27 -34.00 17.09 -31.92
N ILE A 28 -35.28 16.90 -31.65
CA ILE A 28 -35.86 15.61 -31.24
C ILE A 28 -36.24 14.88 -32.51
N ASP A 29 -35.48 13.83 -32.84
CA ASP A 29 -35.97 12.82 -33.76
C ASP A 29 -35.53 11.43 -33.26
N ASP A 30 -36.47 10.51 -33.23
CA ASP A 30 -36.31 9.07 -33.10
C ASP A 30 -36.00 8.48 -31.74
N GLY A 31 -36.66 8.88 -30.65
CA GLY A 31 -36.85 8.02 -29.46
C GLY A 31 -35.58 7.40 -28.78
N ARG A 32 -34.39 7.82 -29.18
CA ARG A 32 -33.12 7.39 -28.58
C ARG A 32 -32.46 8.55 -27.85
N ILE A 33 -32.35 8.46 -26.55
CA ILE A 33 -31.58 9.36 -25.70
C ILE A 33 -30.13 9.34 -26.23
N ARG A 34 -29.67 10.41 -26.88
CA ARG A 34 -28.25 10.59 -27.20
C ARG A 34 -27.49 10.94 -25.91
N ARG A 35 -26.43 10.20 -25.64
CA ARG A 35 -25.51 10.45 -24.52
C ARG A 35 -24.98 11.89 -24.61
N PRO A 36 -24.81 12.60 -23.47
CA PRO A 36 -24.16 13.91 -23.48
C PRO A 36 -22.71 13.77 -23.96
N ALA A 37 -22.28 14.71 -24.80
CA ALA A 37 -20.91 14.79 -25.25
C ALA A 37 -19.94 14.97 -24.07
N GLU A 38 -18.83 14.27 -24.12
CA GLU A 38 -17.78 14.31 -23.12
C GLU A 38 -17.21 15.74 -23.00
N PHE A 39 -17.34 16.30 -21.80
CA PHE A 39 -16.65 17.53 -21.43
C PHE A 39 -15.25 17.21 -20.92
N PHE A 40 -14.23 17.59 -21.65
CA PHE A 40 -12.88 17.74 -21.12
C PHE A 40 -12.79 19.08 -20.40
N VAL A 41 -12.80 19.07 -19.06
CA VAL A 41 -12.53 20.25 -18.24
C VAL A 41 -11.28 19.99 -17.40
N ARG A 42 -10.30 20.88 -17.48
CA ARG A 42 -9.21 20.94 -16.47
C ARG A 42 -9.84 21.36 -15.16
N THR A 43 -9.82 20.50 -14.18
CA THR A 43 -10.40 20.73 -12.86
C THR A 43 -9.57 21.73 -12.06
N THR A 44 -10.13 22.89 -11.77
CA THR A 44 -9.77 23.75 -10.65
C THR A 44 -10.61 23.35 -9.43
N GLY A 45 -10.16 23.68 -8.21
CA GLY A 45 -10.78 23.20 -6.96
C GLY A 45 -12.30 23.41 -6.82
N ASP A 46 -12.87 24.38 -7.51
CA ASP A 46 -14.32 24.69 -7.49
C ASP A 46 -15.18 23.64 -8.24
N ASP A 47 -14.60 22.94 -9.23
CA ASP A 47 -15.30 21.91 -10.01
C ASP A 47 -15.59 20.63 -9.20
N ILE A 48 -14.87 20.39 -8.11
CA ILE A 48 -15.05 19.19 -7.27
C ILE A 48 -16.33 19.29 -6.46
N ASP A 49 -16.64 20.48 -5.95
CA ASP A 49 -17.87 20.75 -5.17
C ASP A 49 -19.11 20.68 -6.06
N GLU A 50 -19.01 21.16 -7.31
CA GLU A 50 -20.10 21.11 -8.28
C GLU A 50 -20.40 19.69 -8.75
N GLN A 51 -19.37 18.86 -8.95
CA GLN A 51 -19.52 17.44 -9.26
C GLN A 51 -20.09 16.64 -8.08
N GLU A 52 -19.70 16.97 -6.86
CA GLU A 52 -20.25 16.33 -5.66
C GLU A 52 -21.71 16.74 -5.41
N HIS A 53 -22.05 17.99 -5.70
CA HIS A 53 -23.43 18.48 -5.65
C HIS A 53 -24.32 17.81 -6.70
N ALA A 54 -23.88 17.73 -7.96
CA ALA A 54 -24.57 17.03 -9.04
C ALA A 54 -24.76 15.53 -8.72
N ARG A 55 -23.77 14.91 -8.09
CA ARG A 55 -23.82 13.52 -7.66
C ARG A 55 -24.83 13.29 -6.53
N ARG A 56 -24.92 14.22 -5.57
CA ARG A 56 -25.93 14.19 -4.49
C ARG A 56 -27.33 14.40 -5.04
N GLU A 57 -27.50 15.32 -5.98
CA GLU A 57 -28.78 15.60 -6.61
C GLU A 57 -29.27 14.40 -7.44
N TYR A 58 -28.38 13.77 -8.22
CA TYR A 58 -28.67 12.54 -8.95
C TYR A 58 -29.02 11.38 -8.00
N PHE A 59 -28.28 11.19 -6.92
CA PHE A 59 -28.56 10.17 -5.90
C PHE A 59 -29.95 10.38 -5.25
N ASN A 60 -30.27 11.61 -4.87
CA ASN A 60 -31.57 11.94 -4.28
C ASN A 60 -32.72 11.73 -5.28
N LYS A 61 -32.50 11.99 -6.57
CA LYS A 61 -33.47 11.74 -7.63
C LYS A 61 -33.73 10.23 -7.80
N VAL A 62 -32.69 9.41 -7.88
CA VAL A 62 -32.81 7.95 -8.03
C VAL A 62 -33.47 7.31 -6.81
N VAL A 63 -33.12 7.77 -5.60
CA VAL A 63 -33.78 7.30 -4.36
C VAL A 63 -35.24 7.72 -4.32
N GLY A 64 -35.55 8.96 -4.70
CA GLY A 64 -36.94 9.46 -4.75
C GLY A 64 -37.80 8.77 -5.82
N GLU A 65 -37.23 8.41 -6.97
CA GLU A 65 -37.92 7.60 -8.01
C GLU A 65 -38.19 6.18 -7.53
N ALA A 66 -37.21 5.55 -6.86
CA ALA A 66 -37.35 4.22 -6.28
C ALA A 66 -38.36 4.17 -5.13
N GLU A 67 -38.41 5.22 -4.28
CA GLU A 67 -39.45 5.35 -3.24
C GLU A 67 -40.85 5.53 -3.83
N ASN A 68 -40.99 6.32 -4.90
CA ASN A 68 -42.27 6.53 -5.57
C ASN A 68 -42.78 5.25 -6.28
N GLU A 69 -41.90 4.48 -6.93
CA GLU A 69 -42.25 3.17 -7.49
C GLU A 69 -42.68 2.18 -6.39
N ALA A 70 -41.97 2.18 -5.25
CA ALA A 70 -42.30 1.36 -4.09
C ALA A 70 -43.63 1.73 -3.46
N ILE A 71 -44.03 3.01 -3.49
CA ILE A 71 -45.33 3.48 -2.99
C ILE A 71 -46.45 3.08 -3.95
N GLN A 72 -46.22 3.07 -5.26
CA GLN A 72 -47.18 2.62 -6.25
C GLN A 72 -47.40 1.11 -6.23
N GLU A 73 -46.37 0.29 -5.93
CA GLU A 73 -46.51 -1.17 -5.78
C GLU A 73 -47.19 -1.61 -4.46
N LYS A 74 -47.26 -0.73 -3.44
CA LYS A 74 -47.82 -1.03 -2.10
C LYS A 74 -49.35 -1.17 -2.04
N GLY A 75 -50.01 -1.45 -3.15
CA GLY A 75 -51.41 -1.84 -3.14
C GLY A 75 -51.72 -3.23 -2.59
N GLY A 76 -50.74 -3.99 -2.12
CA GLY A 76 -50.88 -5.34 -1.53
C GLY A 76 -49.79 -5.67 -0.53
N LEU A 77 -50.13 -5.77 0.72
CA LEU A 77 -49.25 -6.14 1.84
C LEU A 77 -48.80 -7.61 1.71
N ASP A 78 -47.51 -7.86 1.42
CA ASP A 78 -46.89 -9.16 1.66
C ASP A 78 -45.48 -8.97 2.25
N VAL A 79 -45.22 -9.61 3.40
CA VAL A 79 -43.98 -9.46 4.20
C VAL A 79 -42.72 -9.98 3.47
N GLY A 80 -42.90 -10.67 2.33
CA GLY A 80 -41.81 -11.07 1.43
C GLY A 80 -41.30 -9.94 0.52
N ALA A 81 -42.05 -8.85 0.39
CA ALA A 81 -41.73 -7.73 -0.51
C ALA A 81 -40.66 -6.77 0.02
N GLU A 82 -40.51 -6.63 1.35
CA GLU A 82 -39.52 -5.74 1.94
C GLU A 82 -38.06 -6.20 1.69
N SER A 83 -37.81 -7.51 1.75
CA SER A 83 -36.48 -8.05 1.44
C SER A 83 -36.15 -7.93 -0.06
N SER A 84 -37.20 -8.04 -0.94
CA SER A 84 -37.02 -7.86 -2.39
C SER A 84 -36.84 -6.40 -2.79
N LEU A 85 -37.46 -5.46 -2.07
CA LEU A 85 -37.35 -4.01 -2.30
C LEU A 85 -35.96 -3.50 -1.95
N LEU A 86 -35.46 -3.84 -0.75
CA LEU A 86 -34.08 -3.54 -0.35
C LEU A 86 -33.06 -4.18 -1.29
N TYR A 87 -33.33 -5.38 -1.79
CA TYR A 87 -32.49 -6.05 -2.79
C TYR A 87 -32.52 -5.31 -4.14
N ARG A 88 -33.69 -4.83 -4.59
CA ARG A 88 -33.83 -4.08 -5.87
C ARG A 88 -33.19 -2.69 -5.78
N ILE A 89 -33.42 -1.96 -4.68
CA ILE A 89 -32.75 -0.67 -4.43
C ILE A 89 -31.25 -0.90 -4.37
N TRP A 90 -30.82 -1.91 -3.66
CA TRP A 90 -29.41 -2.25 -3.50
C TRP A 90 -28.76 -2.71 -4.84
N SER A 91 -29.45 -3.49 -5.66
CA SER A 91 -28.97 -3.92 -6.99
C SER A 91 -28.91 -2.75 -7.97
N ARG A 92 -29.87 -1.81 -7.95
CA ARG A 92 -29.87 -0.62 -8.79
C ARG A 92 -28.74 0.34 -8.43
N VAL A 93 -28.59 0.68 -7.15
CA VAL A 93 -27.50 1.55 -6.66
C VAL A 93 -26.12 0.94 -6.99
N ASN A 94 -26.00 -0.38 -6.97
CA ASN A 94 -24.75 -1.03 -7.38
C ASN A 94 -24.57 -1.10 -8.91
N HIS A 95 -25.63 -1.18 -9.70
CA HIS A 95 -25.54 -1.27 -11.16
C HIS A 95 -25.18 0.08 -11.79
N GLU A 96 -25.78 1.17 -11.31
CA GLU A 96 -25.51 2.53 -11.82
C GLU A 96 -24.15 3.06 -11.40
N SER A 97 -23.61 2.65 -10.23
CA SER A 97 -22.23 2.95 -9.86
C SER A 97 -21.20 2.25 -10.77
N GLU A 98 -21.59 1.18 -11.50
CA GLU A 98 -20.75 0.49 -12.48
C GLU A 98 -20.67 1.24 -13.83
N GLU A 99 -21.72 1.90 -14.26
CA GLU A 99 -21.74 2.66 -15.53
C GLU A 99 -21.13 4.04 -15.43
N ALA A 100 -21.25 4.70 -14.27
CA ALA A 100 -20.68 6.04 -14.03
C ALA A 100 -19.15 6.07 -13.95
N VAL A 101 -18.47 4.92 -13.76
CA VAL A 101 -17.01 4.81 -13.58
C VAL A 101 -16.27 4.44 -14.89
N ALA A 102 -16.94 4.41 -16.05
CA ALA A 102 -16.28 4.17 -17.34
C ALA A 102 -15.46 5.36 -17.87
N GLY A 103 -15.51 6.54 -17.22
CA GLY A 103 -14.57 7.65 -17.43
C GLY A 103 -13.30 7.42 -16.62
N ILE A 104 -12.14 7.77 -17.18
CA ILE A 104 -10.80 7.66 -16.56
C ILE A 104 -10.72 8.62 -15.37
N VAL A 105 -11.38 8.27 -14.25
CA VAL A 105 -11.14 8.93 -12.96
C VAL A 105 -10.11 8.05 -12.25
N GLU A 106 -8.93 8.59 -11.98
CA GLU A 106 -7.92 7.93 -11.15
C GLU A 106 -8.57 7.50 -9.84
N LYS A 107 -8.49 6.20 -9.53
CA LYS A 107 -9.06 5.65 -8.30
C LYS A 107 -8.27 6.22 -7.12
N LYS A 108 -8.92 7.05 -6.30
CA LYS A 108 -8.33 7.55 -5.06
C LYS A 108 -8.36 6.48 -3.97
N VAL A 109 -7.39 6.51 -3.06
CA VAL A 109 -7.37 5.61 -1.91
C VAL A 109 -8.56 5.92 -1.00
N GLU A 110 -9.33 4.88 -0.68
CA GLU A 110 -10.52 4.99 0.17
C GLU A 110 -10.12 5.07 1.66
N TYR A 111 -10.89 5.83 2.44
CA TYR A 111 -10.66 5.94 3.89
C TYR A 111 -10.69 4.58 4.62
N VAL A 112 -11.48 3.63 4.12
CA VAL A 112 -11.54 2.26 4.67
C VAL A 112 -10.26 1.49 4.41
N GLU A 113 -9.59 1.71 3.26
CA GLU A 113 -8.29 1.13 2.95
C GLU A 113 -7.20 1.69 3.88
N LEU A 114 -7.27 3.00 4.20
CA LEU A 114 -6.37 3.63 5.18
C LEU A 114 -6.60 3.10 6.59
N PHE A 115 -7.87 2.89 6.97
CA PHE A 115 -8.19 2.31 8.26
C PHE A 115 -7.71 0.87 8.40
N PHE A 116 -7.77 0.09 7.33
CA PHE A 116 -7.15 -1.24 7.26
C PHE A 116 -5.64 -1.17 7.49
N ASP A 117 -4.96 -0.21 6.86
CA ASP A 117 -3.51 -0.04 6.99
C ASP A 117 -3.09 0.32 8.43
N LEU A 118 -3.92 1.02 9.21
CA LEU A 118 -3.68 1.27 10.64
C LEU A 118 -3.67 -0.02 11.47
N ILE A 119 -4.61 -0.95 11.22
CA ILE A 119 -4.65 -2.25 11.92
C ILE A 119 -3.42 -3.08 11.54
N PHE A 120 -2.98 -2.95 10.29
CA PHE A 120 -1.77 -3.60 9.82
C PHE A 120 -0.53 -3.11 10.57
N VAL A 121 -0.36 -1.79 10.71
CA VAL A 121 0.76 -1.18 11.44
C VAL A 121 0.72 -1.54 12.93
N TYR A 122 -0.48 -1.58 13.53
CA TYR A 122 -0.65 -2.11 14.89
C TYR A 122 -0.13 -3.57 15.02
N SER A 123 -0.38 -4.40 14.01
CA SER A 123 0.12 -5.79 14.00
C SER A 123 1.65 -5.83 13.94
N LEU A 124 2.29 -4.98 13.14
CA LEU A 124 3.76 -4.87 13.08
C LEU A 124 4.34 -4.46 14.44
N ARG A 125 3.72 -3.49 15.12
CA ARG A 125 4.12 -3.06 16.46
C ARG A 125 4.07 -4.21 17.47
N THR A 126 2.99 -4.99 17.46
CA THR A 126 2.84 -6.13 18.36
C THR A 126 3.90 -7.20 18.09
N ILE A 127 4.26 -7.43 16.84
CA ILE A 127 5.34 -8.34 16.44
C ILE A 127 6.70 -7.82 16.92
N ASN A 128 6.96 -6.50 16.89
CA ASN A 128 8.19 -5.91 17.42
C ASN A 128 8.37 -6.17 18.92
N ALA A 129 7.27 -6.25 19.67
CA ALA A 129 7.31 -6.56 21.10
C ALA A 129 7.93 -7.92 21.44
N LEU A 130 8.09 -8.83 20.47
CA LEU A 130 8.86 -10.07 20.63
C LEU A 130 10.29 -9.81 21.14
N PHE A 131 10.89 -8.68 20.77
CA PHE A 131 12.26 -8.35 21.13
C PHE A 131 12.40 -7.66 22.49
N HIS A 132 11.30 -7.25 23.12
CA HIS A 132 11.33 -6.66 24.46
C HIS A 132 11.76 -7.67 25.54
N ALA A 133 11.57 -8.97 25.28
CA ALA A 133 12.05 -10.03 26.20
C ALA A 133 13.59 -10.15 26.27
N TYR A 134 14.32 -9.49 25.34
CA TYR A 134 15.79 -9.61 25.24
C TYR A 134 16.48 -8.29 25.58
N GLU A 135 16.26 -7.75 26.78
CA GLU A 135 16.80 -6.43 27.19
C GLU A 135 18.33 -6.41 27.31
N HIS A 136 18.94 -7.53 27.69
CA HIS A 136 20.37 -7.62 28.00
C HIS A 136 21.17 -8.50 27.04
N SER A 137 20.51 -9.09 26.05
CA SER A 137 21.14 -10.00 25.10
C SER A 137 20.68 -9.68 23.67
N PHE A 138 21.45 -10.14 22.69
CA PHE A 138 20.98 -10.14 21.31
C PHE A 138 19.93 -11.24 21.14
N PRO A 139 18.80 -10.98 20.43
CA PRO A 139 17.75 -11.97 20.23
C PRO A 139 18.28 -13.26 19.59
N PRO A 140 17.85 -14.45 20.05
CA PRO A 140 18.25 -15.72 19.46
C PRO A 140 17.68 -15.87 18.04
N MET A 141 18.28 -16.74 17.24
CA MET A 141 17.87 -16.97 15.86
C MET A 141 16.39 -17.40 15.76
N SER A 142 15.89 -18.15 16.73
CA SER A 142 14.47 -18.55 16.79
C SER A 142 13.53 -17.35 16.89
N ALA A 143 13.84 -16.35 17.72
CA ALA A 143 13.06 -15.12 17.83
C ALA A 143 13.09 -14.31 16.51
N ILE A 144 14.25 -14.26 15.86
CA ILE A 144 14.41 -13.61 14.55
C ILE A 144 13.57 -14.33 13.48
N GLN A 145 13.62 -15.66 13.43
CA GLN A 145 12.81 -16.46 12.49
C GLN A 145 11.31 -16.26 12.72
N THR A 146 10.88 -16.26 13.99
CA THR A 146 9.49 -15.98 14.37
C THR A 146 9.07 -14.58 13.90
N PHE A 147 9.87 -13.56 14.18
CA PHE A 147 9.63 -12.19 13.73
C PHE A 147 9.49 -12.11 12.21
N LEU A 148 10.40 -12.70 11.46
CA LEU A 148 10.37 -12.72 10.00
C LEU A 148 9.11 -13.43 9.48
N PHE A 149 8.77 -14.58 10.06
CA PHE A 149 7.59 -15.35 9.68
C PHE A 149 6.30 -14.57 9.94
N LEU A 150 6.09 -14.07 11.17
CA LEU A 150 4.88 -13.33 11.52
C LEU A 150 4.72 -12.05 10.69
N THR A 151 5.83 -11.32 10.50
CA THR A 151 5.82 -10.13 9.62
C THR A 151 5.47 -10.49 8.18
N ALA A 152 6.05 -11.58 7.65
CA ALA A 152 5.78 -11.99 6.27
C ALA A 152 4.33 -12.46 6.06
N VAL A 153 3.70 -13.12 7.05
CA VAL A 153 2.27 -13.48 7.00
C VAL A 153 1.39 -12.23 6.98
N VAL A 154 1.66 -11.29 7.87
CA VAL A 154 0.91 -10.02 7.93
C VAL A 154 1.07 -9.23 6.63
N MET A 155 2.28 -9.16 6.08
CA MET A 155 2.55 -8.53 4.77
C MET A 155 1.86 -9.24 3.62
N GLN A 156 1.74 -10.57 3.65
CA GLN A 156 1.01 -11.35 2.65
C GLN A 156 -0.48 -10.98 2.64
N VAL A 157 -1.11 -10.93 3.81
CA VAL A 157 -2.51 -10.52 3.97
C VAL A 157 -2.73 -9.13 3.38
N TRP A 158 -1.83 -8.18 3.71
CA TRP A 158 -1.90 -6.83 3.17
C TRP A 158 -1.76 -6.81 1.65
N MET A 159 -0.75 -7.50 1.11
CA MET A 159 -0.47 -7.54 -0.31
C MET A 159 -1.64 -8.14 -1.11
N PHE A 160 -2.20 -9.25 -0.65
CA PHE A 160 -3.30 -9.93 -1.35
C PHE A 160 -4.58 -9.11 -1.31
N THR A 161 -4.90 -8.50 -0.15
CA THR A 161 -6.03 -7.59 0.00
C THR A 161 -5.86 -6.37 -0.93
N THR A 162 -4.70 -5.73 -0.90
CA THR A 162 -4.39 -4.56 -1.74
C THR A 162 -4.47 -4.88 -3.23
N MET A 163 -3.94 -6.03 -3.67
CA MET A 163 -4.02 -6.47 -5.07
C MET A 163 -5.46 -6.70 -5.52
N PHE A 164 -6.29 -7.29 -4.67
CA PHE A 164 -7.70 -7.52 -4.97
C PHE A 164 -8.44 -6.18 -5.09
N PHE A 165 -8.30 -5.30 -4.09
CA PHE A 165 -9.02 -4.03 -4.08
C PHE A 165 -8.55 -3.05 -5.14
N ASN A 166 -7.27 -3.04 -5.50
CA ASN A 166 -6.75 -2.22 -6.59
C ASN A 166 -7.43 -2.53 -7.93
N ARG A 167 -7.70 -3.81 -8.22
CA ARG A 167 -8.27 -4.23 -9.51
C ARG A 167 -9.78 -4.39 -9.49
N TYR A 168 -10.32 -4.95 -8.42
CA TYR A 168 -11.70 -5.45 -8.36
C TYR A 168 -12.54 -4.80 -7.26
N GLY A 169 -11.91 -4.02 -6.36
CA GLY A 169 -12.60 -3.32 -5.29
C GLY A 169 -13.54 -2.26 -5.83
N ARG A 170 -14.76 -2.23 -5.30
CA ARG A 170 -15.79 -1.23 -5.56
C ARG A 170 -16.22 -0.61 -4.23
N LYS A 171 -16.90 0.55 -4.27
CA LYS A 171 -17.48 1.17 -3.08
C LYS A 171 -18.79 0.46 -2.65
N ALA A 172 -18.78 -0.86 -2.63
CA ALA A 172 -19.95 -1.67 -2.29
C ALA A 172 -19.90 -2.10 -0.82
N LEU A 173 -21.06 -2.17 -0.19
CA LEU A 173 -21.18 -2.61 1.22
C LEU A 173 -20.51 -3.96 1.47
N ARG A 174 -20.57 -4.89 0.51
CA ARG A 174 -19.89 -6.20 0.59
C ARG A 174 -18.37 -6.07 0.68
N ASP A 175 -17.79 -5.10 -0.02
CA ASP A 175 -16.35 -4.83 0.02
C ASP A 175 -15.94 -4.32 1.39
N TYR A 176 -16.70 -3.38 1.94
CA TYR A 176 -16.46 -2.84 3.27
C TYR A 176 -16.60 -3.90 4.37
N ILE A 177 -17.65 -4.72 4.32
CA ILE A 177 -17.83 -5.83 5.27
C ILE A 177 -16.64 -6.79 5.22
N SER A 178 -16.19 -7.16 4.01
CA SER A 178 -15.03 -8.05 3.85
C SER A 178 -13.75 -7.45 4.41
N ILE A 179 -13.49 -6.14 4.20
CA ILE A 179 -12.34 -5.45 4.79
C ILE A 179 -12.45 -5.47 6.32
N PHE A 180 -13.61 -5.13 6.89
CA PHE A 180 -13.80 -5.11 8.35
C PHE A 180 -13.63 -6.50 8.98
N ILE A 181 -14.05 -7.58 8.30
CA ILE A 181 -13.78 -8.95 8.74
C ILE A 181 -12.26 -9.20 8.76
N ASN A 182 -11.54 -8.85 7.69
CA ASN A 182 -10.09 -9.02 7.65
C ASN A 182 -9.39 -8.16 8.71
N MET A 183 -9.85 -6.93 8.97
CA MET A 183 -9.33 -6.07 10.03
C MET A 183 -9.47 -6.70 11.40
N TYR A 184 -10.65 -7.23 11.71
CA TYR A 184 -10.88 -7.89 13.00
C TYR A 184 -10.02 -9.15 13.15
N LEU A 185 -9.94 -9.98 12.12
CA LEU A 185 -9.11 -11.19 12.12
C LEU A 185 -7.63 -10.86 12.26
N LEU A 186 -7.14 -9.80 11.57
CA LEU A 186 -5.77 -9.35 11.67
C LEU A 186 -5.46 -8.79 13.07
N TYR A 187 -6.37 -8.00 13.65
CA TYR A 187 -6.28 -7.53 15.03
C TYR A 187 -6.21 -8.71 16.01
N TYR A 188 -7.06 -9.73 15.80
CA TYR A 188 -7.07 -10.94 16.61
C TYR A 188 -5.76 -11.74 16.47
N MET A 189 -5.21 -11.86 15.26
CA MET A 189 -3.87 -12.45 15.03
C MET A 189 -2.80 -11.68 15.79
N ALA A 190 -2.80 -10.34 15.68
CA ALA A 190 -1.82 -9.49 16.34
C ALA A 190 -1.81 -9.67 17.84
N SER A 191 -2.96 -9.84 18.48
CA SER A 191 -3.07 -10.07 19.92
C SER A 191 -2.36 -11.34 20.41
N GLY A 192 -2.14 -12.32 19.51
CA GLY A 192 -1.39 -13.56 19.76
C GLY A 192 0.08 -13.50 19.31
N SER A 193 0.53 -12.42 18.70
CA SER A 193 1.89 -12.29 18.13
C SER A 193 2.89 -11.77 19.16
N ASN A 194 2.96 -12.39 20.33
CA ASN A 194 3.86 -12.01 21.42
C ASN A 194 4.90 -13.10 21.71
N HIS A 195 5.71 -12.93 22.77
CA HIS A 195 6.73 -13.88 23.20
C HIS A 195 6.24 -15.34 23.36
N HIS A 196 4.97 -15.51 23.68
CA HIS A 196 4.31 -16.83 23.81
C HIS A 196 3.42 -17.16 22.59
N TRP A 197 3.81 -16.77 21.38
CA TRP A 197 3.00 -16.94 20.18
C TRP A 197 2.63 -18.41 19.88
N LEU A 198 3.46 -19.36 20.30
CA LEU A 198 3.18 -20.79 20.17
C LEU A 198 1.97 -21.23 21.02
N ASP A 199 1.74 -20.62 22.19
CA ASP A 199 0.56 -20.87 23.03
C ASP A 199 -0.71 -20.37 22.33
N HIS A 200 -0.53 -19.46 21.37
CA HIS A 200 -1.59 -18.87 20.57
C HIS A 200 -1.64 -19.41 19.14
N TYR A 201 -0.90 -20.48 18.85
CA TYR A 201 -0.76 -21.04 17.50
C TYR A 201 -2.10 -21.29 16.81
N ILE A 202 -3.03 -21.96 17.48
CA ILE A 202 -4.37 -22.28 16.93
C ILE A 202 -5.13 -20.99 16.60
N ARG A 203 -5.09 -20.00 17.47
CA ARG A 203 -5.79 -18.71 17.27
C ARG A 203 -5.20 -17.94 16.11
N TYR A 204 -3.88 -17.87 16.02
CA TYR A 204 -3.17 -17.18 14.96
C TYR A 204 -3.45 -17.81 13.59
N HIS A 205 -3.24 -19.12 13.47
CA HIS A 205 -3.42 -19.84 12.22
C HIS A 205 -4.90 -19.98 11.83
N GLY A 206 -5.80 -20.11 12.79
CA GLY A 206 -7.25 -20.09 12.54
C GLY A 206 -7.71 -18.76 11.95
N ALA A 207 -7.24 -17.62 12.50
CA ALA A 207 -7.55 -16.32 11.95
C ALA A 207 -6.92 -16.11 10.56
N TRP A 208 -5.67 -16.54 10.35
CA TRP A 208 -5.02 -16.49 9.04
C TRP A 208 -5.77 -17.33 8.00
N ALA A 209 -6.18 -18.56 8.33
CA ALA A 209 -7.01 -19.41 7.46
C ALA A 209 -8.33 -18.73 7.09
N LEU A 210 -9.01 -18.10 8.06
CA LEU A 210 -10.26 -17.37 7.82
C LEU A 210 -10.06 -16.15 6.91
N ILE A 211 -8.93 -15.44 7.01
CA ILE A 211 -8.59 -14.35 6.10
C ILE A 211 -8.40 -14.90 4.67
N MET A 212 -7.68 -16.01 4.50
CA MET A 212 -7.51 -16.64 3.19
C MET A 212 -8.86 -17.10 2.61
N LEU A 213 -9.73 -17.66 3.44
CA LEU A 213 -11.09 -18.03 3.04
C LEU A 213 -11.93 -16.82 2.61
N ASN A 214 -11.84 -15.70 3.35
CA ASN A 214 -12.52 -14.45 2.97
C ASN A 214 -12.01 -13.90 1.63
N LEU A 215 -10.71 -13.95 1.37
CA LEU A 215 -10.11 -13.53 0.08
C LEU A 215 -10.55 -14.48 -1.06
N ALA A 216 -10.64 -15.79 -0.81
CA ALA A 216 -11.19 -16.75 -1.76
C ALA A 216 -12.66 -16.44 -2.06
N TYR A 217 -13.47 -16.21 -1.02
CA TYR A 217 -14.88 -15.84 -1.16
C TYR A 217 -15.04 -14.55 -1.98
N ARG A 218 -14.23 -13.52 -1.73
CA ARG A 218 -14.29 -12.26 -2.50
C ARG A 218 -14.01 -12.47 -3.99
N SER A 219 -13.00 -13.28 -4.31
CA SER A 219 -12.67 -13.62 -5.70
C SER A 219 -13.79 -14.43 -6.36
N TRP A 220 -14.40 -15.35 -5.61
CA TRP A 220 -15.55 -16.13 -6.07
C TRP A 220 -16.81 -15.28 -6.25
N ASP A 221 -17.14 -14.39 -5.30
CA ASP A 221 -18.25 -13.44 -5.37
C ASP A 221 -18.15 -12.59 -6.64
N LYS A 222 -16.96 -12.10 -6.93
CA LYS A 222 -16.70 -11.32 -8.14
C LYS A 222 -16.91 -12.16 -9.40
N LEU A 223 -16.43 -13.41 -9.45
CA LEU A 223 -16.63 -14.32 -10.57
C LEU A 223 -18.10 -14.64 -10.81
N ARG A 224 -18.89 -14.78 -9.73
CA ARG A 224 -20.27 -15.26 -9.81
C ARG A 224 -21.26 -14.15 -10.15
N PHE A 225 -21.05 -12.95 -9.63
CA PHE A 225 -22.05 -11.87 -9.64
C PHE A 225 -21.67 -10.66 -10.49
N SER A 226 -20.49 -10.59 -11.10
CA SER A 226 -20.18 -9.52 -12.06
C SER A 226 -20.69 -9.86 -13.45
N THR A 227 -21.38 -8.93 -14.06
CA THR A 227 -21.99 -9.08 -15.40
C THR A 227 -21.00 -8.99 -16.54
N HIS A 228 -19.88 -8.25 -16.35
CA HIS A 228 -18.86 -8.03 -17.37
C HIS A 228 -17.47 -8.37 -16.82
N ILE A 229 -17.09 -9.65 -16.94
CA ILE A 229 -15.74 -10.13 -16.65
C ILE A 229 -15.13 -10.68 -17.93
N ASP A 230 -13.99 -10.16 -18.34
CA ASP A 230 -13.25 -10.70 -19.47
C ASP A 230 -12.55 -12.04 -19.11
N ASP A 231 -12.07 -12.75 -20.12
CA ASP A 231 -11.44 -14.06 -19.93
C ASP A 231 -10.14 -14.01 -19.12
N ILE A 232 -9.43 -12.88 -19.13
CA ILE A 232 -8.20 -12.70 -18.36
C ILE A 232 -8.54 -12.52 -16.89
N ASP A 233 -9.48 -11.65 -16.56
CA ASP A 233 -9.94 -11.42 -15.19
C ASP A 233 -10.58 -12.70 -14.62
N ARG A 234 -11.34 -13.44 -15.44
CA ARG A 234 -11.88 -14.76 -15.06
C ARG A 234 -10.78 -15.74 -14.66
N LYS A 235 -9.69 -15.80 -15.41
CA LYS A 235 -8.53 -16.66 -15.09
C LYS A 235 -7.85 -16.21 -13.79
N ILE A 236 -7.61 -14.89 -13.61
CA ILE A 236 -6.98 -14.34 -12.40
C ILE A 236 -7.85 -14.64 -11.16
N LEU A 237 -9.15 -14.34 -11.22
CA LEU A 237 -10.04 -14.55 -10.11
C LEU A 237 -10.22 -16.04 -9.78
N GLY A 238 -10.33 -16.90 -10.80
CA GLY A 238 -10.41 -18.35 -10.62
C GLY A 238 -9.14 -18.93 -9.98
N ALA A 239 -7.97 -18.48 -10.42
CA ALA A 239 -6.70 -18.85 -9.82
C ALA A 239 -6.59 -18.34 -8.37
N ASN A 240 -7.04 -17.12 -8.08
CA ASN A 240 -7.08 -16.57 -6.72
C ASN A 240 -7.95 -17.44 -5.80
N VAL A 241 -9.15 -17.84 -6.23
CA VAL A 241 -10.01 -18.75 -5.45
C VAL A 241 -9.27 -20.04 -5.12
N MET A 242 -8.72 -20.69 -6.14
CA MET A 242 -8.01 -21.96 -5.99
C MET A 242 -6.81 -21.83 -5.04
N HIS A 243 -5.95 -20.83 -5.26
CA HIS A 243 -4.74 -20.68 -4.47
C HIS A 243 -5.01 -20.31 -3.00
N HIS A 244 -5.98 -19.42 -2.74
CA HIS A 244 -6.34 -19.10 -1.36
C HIS A 244 -7.02 -20.27 -0.63
N LEU A 245 -7.78 -21.11 -1.32
CA LEU A 245 -8.35 -22.33 -0.73
C LEU A 245 -7.26 -23.38 -0.44
N ILE A 246 -6.29 -23.58 -1.34
CA ILE A 246 -5.16 -24.49 -1.09
C ILE A 246 -4.34 -24.00 0.09
N GLU A 247 -3.99 -22.72 0.13
CA GLU A 247 -3.24 -22.11 1.22
C GLU A 247 -4.01 -22.25 2.55
N CYS A 248 -5.30 -21.93 2.58
CA CYS A 248 -6.17 -22.14 3.72
C CYS A 248 -6.15 -23.61 4.18
N GLY A 249 -6.22 -24.56 3.25
CA GLY A 249 -6.13 -25.98 3.55
C GLY A 249 -4.81 -26.38 4.22
N ILE A 250 -3.66 -25.91 3.71
CA ILE A 250 -2.34 -26.17 4.32
C ILE A 250 -2.28 -25.60 5.72
N ILE A 251 -2.77 -24.35 5.92
CA ILE A 251 -2.81 -23.71 7.25
C ILE A 251 -3.67 -24.51 8.20
N LEU A 252 -4.87 -24.95 7.80
CA LEU A 252 -5.77 -25.73 8.66
C LEU A 252 -5.17 -27.08 9.01
N VAL A 253 -4.47 -27.76 8.08
CA VAL A 253 -3.77 -29.02 8.36
C VAL A 253 -2.60 -28.81 9.34
N SER A 254 -1.94 -27.64 9.34
CA SER A 254 -0.86 -27.35 10.28
C SER A 254 -1.31 -27.29 11.74
N ILE A 255 -2.59 -26.97 12.01
CA ILE A 255 -3.12 -26.79 13.37
C ILE A 255 -3.06 -28.08 14.20
N PRO A 256 -3.64 -29.21 13.76
CA PRO A 256 -3.65 -30.44 14.59
C PRO A 256 -2.27 -31.09 14.74
N VAL A 257 -1.31 -30.73 13.88
CA VAL A 257 0.06 -31.29 13.90
C VAL A 257 1.11 -30.29 14.36
N HIS A 258 0.70 -29.19 15.03
CA HIS A 258 1.60 -28.07 15.35
C HIS A 258 2.77 -28.45 16.28
N GLU A 259 2.60 -29.43 17.16
CA GLU A 259 3.66 -29.91 18.05
C GLU A 259 4.75 -30.73 17.32
N THR A 260 4.48 -31.18 16.10
CA THR A 260 5.38 -32.02 15.32
C THR A 260 5.84 -31.33 14.01
N THR A 261 5.02 -31.44 12.97
CA THR A 261 5.33 -30.94 11.61
C THR A 261 4.64 -29.62 11.27
N GLY A 262 3.71 -29.14 12.11
CA GLY A 262 2.94 -27.92 11.87
C GLY A 262 3.83 -26.68 11.75
N LEU A 263 4.93 -26.61 12.52
CA LEU A 263 5.91 -25.53 12.42
C LEU A 263 6.64 -25.47 11.06
N VAL A 264 6.64 -26.57 10.30
CA VAL A 264 7.16 -26.61 8.92
C VAL A 264 6.06 -26.31 7.92
N LEU A 265 4.85 -26.76 8.15
CA LEU A 265 3.71 -26.56 7.24
C LEU A 265 3.31 -25.10 7.13
N SER A 266 3.38 -24.33 8.21
CA SER A 266 3.03 -22.89 8.21
C SER A 266 3.93 -22.07 7.29
N PRO A 267 5.28 -22.13 7.37
CA PRO A 267 6.15 -21.50 6.40
C PRO A 267 5.93 -22.00 4.96
N LEU A 268 5.58 -23.28 4.77
CA LEU A 268 5.26 -23.82 3.46
C LEU A 268 3.98 -23.20 2.89
N ALA A 269 2.94 -22.98 3.71
CA ALA A 269 1.73 -22.28 3.29
C ALA A 269 2.06 -20.85 2.82
N LEU A 270 2.85 -20.12 3.61
CA LEU A 270 3.30 -18.78 3.28
C LEU A 270 4.08 -18.73 1.95
N ILE A 271 5.07 -19.61 1.80
CA ILE A 271 5.88 -19.72 0.57
C ILE A 271 4.99 -20.08 -0.62
N TYR A 272 4.05 -21.01 -0.45
CA TYR A 272 3.08 -21.37 -1.47
C TYR A 272 2.28 -20.16 -1.94
N GLY A 273 1.71 -19.36 -1.02
CA GLY A 273 0.92 -18.18 -1.35
C GLY A 273 1.70 -17.16 -2.19
N TYR A 274 2.94 -16.83 -1.79
CA TYR A 274 3.80 -15.93 -2.57
C TYR A 274 4.22 -16.53 -3.93
N ALA A 275 4.57 -17.83 -3.97
CA ALA A 275 4.96 -18.52 -5.19
C ALA A 275 3.80 -18.61 -6.20
N ALA A 276 2.58 -18.87 -5.72
CA ALA A 276 1.38 -18.89 -6.55
C ALA A 276 1.16 -17.54 -7.23
N LYS A 277 1.28 -16.42 -6.47
CA LYS A 277 1.17 -15.08 -7.05
C LYS A 277 2.28 -14.77 -8.05
N ALA A 278 3.50 -15.22 -7.80
CA ALA A 278 4.61 -15.07 -8.74
C ALA A 278 4.38 -15.87 -10.02
N ALA A 279 3.81 -17.08 -9.94
CA ALA A 279 3.50 -17.93 -11.10
C ALA A 279 2.43 -17.30 -12.01
N GLU A 280 1.47 -16.54 -11.44
CA GLU A 280 0.44 -15.82 -12.18
C GLU A 280 0.95 -14.54 -12.87
N HIS A 281 2.25 -14.22 -12.78
CA HIS A 281 2.83 -12.97 -13.29
C HIS A 281 2.41 -12.65 -14.74
N ARG A 282 2.29 -13.64 -15.60
CA ARG A 282 1.90 -13.44 -17.01
C ARG A 282 0.47 -12.93 -17.15
N ALA A 283 -0.48 -13.48 -16.36
CA ALA A 283 -1.86 -13.05 -16.36
C ALA A 283 -1.98 -11.61 -15.80
N TYR A 284 -1.29 -11.33 -14.69
CA TYR A 284 -1.23 -9.98 -14.11
C TYR A 284 -0.56 -8.96 -15.03
N LYS A 285 0.40 -9.36 -15.86
CA LYS A 285 1.02 -8.48 -16.88
C LYS A 285 0.06 -8.17 -18.02
N ALA A 286 -0.77 -9.12 -18.42
CA ALA A 286 -1.80 -8.92 -19.45
C ALA A 286 -2.92 -7.97 -18.98
N ARG A 287 -3.15 -7.91 -17.65
CA ARG A 287 -4.09 -6.98 -17.02
C ARG A 287 -3.35 -6.05 -16.06
N PRO A 288 -2.85 -4.89 -16.51
CA PRO A 288 -2.15 -3.94 -15.65
C PRO A 288 -2.99 -3.49 -14.46
N CYS A 289 -2.33 -3.16 -13.34
CA CYS A 289 -2.98 -2.56 -12.18
C CYS A 289 -3.22 -1.07 -12.41
N ASP A 290 -4.11 -0.49 -11.61
CA ASP A 290 -4.17 0.95 -11.40
C ASP A 290 -2.93 1.36 -10.60
N PHE A 291 -1.89 1.79 -11.33
CA PHE A 291 -0.58 2.04 -10.73
C PHE A 291 -0.53 3.32 -9.90
N PRO A 292 -1.19 4.45 -10.27
CA PRO A 292 -1.30 5.62 -9.42
C PRO A 292 -1.89 5.27 -8.05
N HIS A 293 -3.06 4.62 -8.02
CA HIS A 293 -3.70 4.15 -6.78
C HIS A 293 -2.80 3.20 -5.96
N LEU A 294 -2.09 2.29 -6.64
CA LEU A 294 -1.18 1.35 -5.97
C LEU A 294 0.02 2.08 -5.36
N ALA A 295 0.59 3.08 -6.07
CA ALA A 295 1.72 3.87 -5.60
C ALA A 295 1.32 4.73 -4.39
N GLU A 296 0.17 5.42 -4.45
CA GLU A 296 -0.38 6.19 -3.34
C GLU A 296 -0.61 5.32 -2.10
N ARG A 297 -1.22 4.15 -2.26
CA ARG A 297 -1.46 3.24 -1.14
C ARG A 297 -0.17 2.72 -0.50
N ASN A 298 0.85 2.39 -1.31
CA ASN A 298 2.14 2.00 -0.77
C ASN A 298 2.86 3.15 -0.05
N LEU A 299 2.78 4.38 -0.58
CA LEU A 299 3.30 5.57 0.07
C LEU A 299 2.69 5.75 1.47
N LEU A 300 1.36 5.66 1.56
CA LEU A 300 0.64 5.81 2.83
C LEU A 300 1.03 4.73 3.85
N LEU A 301 1.15 3.47 3.42
CA LEU A 301 1.63 2.39 4.29
C LEU A 301 3.06 2.65 4.79
N VAL A 302 3.95 3.12 3.93
CA VAL A 302 5.33 3.48 4.31
C VAL A 302 5.34 4.63 5.32
N ILE A 303 4.52 5.68 5.11
CA ILE A 303 4.36 6.78 6.07
C ILE A 303 3.92 6.25 7.43
N LEU A 304 2.91 5.38 7.47
CA LEU A 304 2.42 4.78 8.70
C LEU A 304 3.49 3.91 9.39
N THR A 305 4.29 3.18 8.61
CA THR A 305 5.39 2.36 9.15
C THR A 305 6.50 3.22 9.75
N PHE A 306 6.84 4.37 9.13
CA PHE A 306 7.75 5.35 9.73
C PHE A 306 7.15 6.01 10.97
N GLY A 307 5.81 6.22 11.00
CA GLY A 307 5.10 6.66 12.21
C GLY A 307 5.28 5.68 13.37
N GLU A 308 5.17 4.38 13.10
CA GLU A 308 5.44 3.33 14.10
C GLU A 308 6.91 3.34 14.56
N MET A 309 7.86 3.55 13.64
CA MET A 309 9.26 3.71 13.98
C MET A 309 9.50 4.87 14.95
N ILE A 310 8.83 6.01 14.74
CA ILE A 310 8.89 7.16 15.66
C ILE A 310 8.34 6.79 17.04
N ILE A 311 7.21 6.06 17.10
CA ILE A 311 6.63 5.59 18.36
C ILE A 311 7.57 4.62 19.07
N GLY A 312 8.25 3.72 18.33
CA GLY A 312 9.23 2.77 18.88
C GLY A 312 10.40 3.47 19.57
N ILE A 313 10.97 4.51 18.95
CA ILE A 313 12.07 5.29 19.56
C ILE A 313 11.60 6.27 20.64
N ALA A 314 10.30 6.54 20.78
CA ALA A 314 9.78 7.45 21.80
C ALA A 314 10.08 6.98 23.23
N SER A 315 10.22 5.67 23.46
CA SER A 315 10.64 5.10 24.74
C SER A 315 12.00 5.60 25.23
N PHE A 316 12.86 6.08 24.32
CA PHE A 316 14.15 6.67 24.69
C PHE A 316 14.00 8.01 25.42
N PHE A 317 12.86 8.72 25.26
CA PHE A 317 12.56 9.98 25.94
C PHE A 317 12.16 9.74 27.41
N GLU A 318 11.52 8.62 27.73
CA GLU A 318 11.03 8.33 29.08
C GLU A 318 12.17 8.19 30.10
N THR A 319 13.34 7.77 29.65
CA THR A 319 14.48 7.55 30.55
C THR A 319 15.22 8.83 30.97
N GLY A 320 14.93 9.99 30.36
CA GLY A 320 15.54 11.31 30.68
C GLY A 320 17.07 11.40 30.54
N LYS A 321 17.74 10.31 30.18
CA LYS A 321 19.20 10.15 30.30
C LYS A 321 20.00 10.50 29.07
N ASN A 322 19.39 10.63 27.87
CA ASN A 322 20.14 10.84 26.63
C ASN A 322 19.34 11.61 25.56
N VAL A 323 19.01 12.85 25.83
CA VAL A 323 18.26 13.73 24.88
C VAL A 323 18.95 13.78 23.50
N LEU A 324 20.29 13.80 23.47
CA LEU A 324 21.03 13.82 22.23
C LEU A 324 20.84 12.55 21.39
N LEU A 325 20.83 11.36 22.02
CA LEU A 325 20.56 10.10 21.34
C LEU A 325 19.16 10.09 20.71
N ASN A 326 18.17 10.63 21.43
CA ASN A 326 16.80 10.73 20.93
C ASN A 326 16.70 11.63 19.69
N ILE A 327 17.30 12.82 19.75
CA ILE A 327 17.33 13.74 18.61
C ILE A 327 18.01 13.08 17.40
N ILE A 328 19.16 12.43 17.61
CA ILE A 328 19.89 11.75 16.53
C ILE A 328 19.06 10.61 15.94
N SER A 329 18.44 9.77 16.79
CA SER A 329 17.57 8.67 16.33
C SER A 329 16.38 9.19 15.52
N PHE A 330 15.75 10.27 15.95
CA PHE A 330 14.68 10.93 15.19
C PHE A 330 15.16 11.45 13.84
N LEU A 331 16.34 12.07 13.79
CA LEU A 331 16.94 12.54 12.53
C LEU A 331 17.29 11.37 11.58
N ILE A 332 17.70 10.21 12.10
CA ILE A 332 17.92 9.01 11.28
C ILE A 332 16.61 8.60 10.59
N VAL A 333 15.49 8.55 11.34
CA VAL A 333 14.17 8.24 10.81
C VAL A 333 13.78 9.23 9.70
N ILE A 334 13.96 10.54 9.95
CA ILE A 334 13.70 11.58 8.95
C ILE A 334 14.55 11.36 7.70
N GLY A 335 15.85 11.08 7.82
CA GLY A 335 16.73 10.88 6.68
C GLY A 335 16.35 9.68 5.82
N MET A 336 15.93 8.58 6.45
CA MET A 336 15.36 7.43 5.73
C MET A 336 14.06 7.82 5.03
N PHE A 337 13.12 8.45 5.72
CA PHE A 337 11.85 8.89 5.16
C PHE A 337 12.05 9.83 3.97
N LEU A 338 12.95 10.82 4.08
CA LEU A 338 13.28 11.74 3.00
C LEU A 338 13.85 11.01 1.77
N SER A 339 14.65 9.96 1.97
CA SER A 339 15.19 9.15 0.87
C SER A 339 14.09 8.46 0.08
N TYR A 340 13.08 7.91 0.75
CA TYR A 340 11.93 7.28 0.11
C TYR A 340 10.98 8.31 -0.51
N GLY A 341 10.59 9.34 0.25
CA GLY A 341 9.67 10.39 -0.22
C GLY A 341 10.22 11.12 -1.44
N PHE A 342 11.51 11.47 -1.42
CA PHE A 342 12.16 12.08 -2.58
C PHE A 342 12.08 11.19 -3.82
N PHE A 343 12.30 9.88 -3.67
CA PHE A 343 12.19 8.93 -4.77
C PHE A 343 10.75 8.87 -5.29
N ASN A 344 9.77 8.75 -4.40
CA ASN A 344 8.36 8.67 -4.75
C ASN A 344 7.88 9.90 -5.54
N ASP A 345 8.21 11.10 -5.07
CA ASP A 345 7.69 12.34 -5.63
C ASP A 345 8.42 12.76 -6.93
N ASN A 346 9.75 12.58 -6.97
CA ASN A 346 10.56 13.12 -8.04
C ASN A 346 10.96 12.10 -9.10
N VAL A 347 11.15 10.83 -8.73
CA VAL A 347 11.75 9.81 -9.58
C VAL A 347 10.74 8.82 -10.13
N LEU A 348 9.73 8.44 -9.34
CA LEU A 348 8.73 7.45 -9.72
C LEU A 348 7.85 7.94 -10.88
N ASP A 349 7.63 7.08 -11.86
CA ASP A 349 6.66 7.27 -12.95
C ASP A 349 5.31 6.68 -12.53
N HIS A 350 4.43 7.52 -12.03
CA HIS A 350 3.11 7.12 -11.53
C HIS A 350 2.19 6.56 -12.63
N HIS A 351 2.42 6.91 -13.91
CA HIS A 351 1.59 6.45 -15.03
C HIS A 351 2.12 5.20 -15.72
N LYS A 352 3.10 4.55 -15.13
CA LYS A 352 3.72 3.36 -15.71
C LYS A 352 2.79 2.16 -15.74
N LYS A 353 2.57 1.60 -16.93
CA LYS A 353 1.80 0.35 -17.09
C LYS A 353 2.58 -0.85 -16.54
N THR A 354 2.09 -1.46 -15.48
CA THR A 354 2.75 -2.58 -14.79
C THR A 354 1.74 -3.55 -14.18
N SER A 355 2.18 -4.77 -13.91
CA SER A 355 1.40 -5.73 -13.14
C SER A 355 1.26 -5.37 -11.65
N GLY A 356 2.09 -4.45 -11.14
CA GLY A 356 2.16 -4.08 -9.72
C GLY A 356 2.83 -5.10 -8.80
N LEU A 357 2.95 -6.38 -9.20
CA LEU A 357 3.49 -7.46 -8.35
C LEU A 357 4.92 -7.16 -7.87
N GLY A 358 5.80 -6.77 -8.79
CA GLY A 358 7.18 -6.45 -8.44
C GLY A 358 7.31 -5.21 -7.57
N PHE A 359 6.43 -4.22 -7.76
CA PHE A 359 6.38 -3.00 -6.94
C PHE A 359 5.96 -3.33 -5.51
N LEU A 360 4.90 -4.13 -5.35
CA LEU A 360 4.46 -4.63 -4.04
C LEU A 360 5.50 -5.49 -3.36
N ALA A 361 6.14 -6.42 -4.09
CA ALA A 361 7.18 -7.28 -3.51
C ALA A 361 8.36 -6.48 -2.95
N ILE A 362 8.80 -5.42 -3.63
CA ILE A 362 9.85 -4.53 -3.12
C ILE A 362 9.36 -3.80 -1.85
N HIS A 363 8.11 -3.33 -1.82
CA HIS A 363 7.56 -2.66 -0.64
C HIS A 363 7.43 -3.60 0.56
N VAL A 364 7.03 -4.86 0.35
CA VAL A 364 7.01 -5.88 1.41
C VAL A 364 8.38 -6.02 2.07
N ILE A 365 9.43 -6.13 1.26
CA ILE A 365 10.81 -6.25 1.76
C ILE A 365 11.27 -4.95 2.43
N MET A 366 10.91 -3.81 1.86
CA MET A 366 11.26 -2.49 2.41
C MET A 366 10.60 -2.22 3.77
N ILE A 367 9.31 -2.56 3.92
CA ILE A 367 8.59 -2.43 5.20
C ILE A 367 9.20 -3.34 6.25
N LEU A 368 9.55 -4.57 5.88
CA LEU A 368 10.29 -5.47 6.77
C LEU A 368 11.63 -4.84 7.21
N ALA A 369 12.36 -4.20 6.29
CA ALA A 369 13.61 -3.53 6.61
C ALA A 369 13.42 -2.30 7.51
N ILE A 370 12.39 -1.46 7.27
CA ILE A 370 12.05 -0.32 8.13
C ILE A 370 11.70 -0.80 9.54
N ASN A 371 10.81 -1.80 9.64
CA ASN A 371 10.39 -2.38 10.91
C ASN A 371 11.57 -3.00 11.68
N SER A 372 12.45 -3.72 10.98
CA SER A 372 13.67 -4.28 11.55
C SER A 372 14.70 -3.21 11.97
N THR A 373 14.72 -2.06 11.28
CA THR A 373 15.58 -0.93 11.64
C THR A 373 15.09 -0.26 12.93
N THR A 374 13.78 -0.24 13.19
CA THR A 374 13.23 0.18 14.49
C THR A 374 13.84 -0.63 15.62
N ILE A 375 13.81 -1.95 15.49
CA ILE A 375 14.43 -2.88 16.46
C ILE A 375 15.94 -2.63 16.57
N ALA A 376 16.62 -2.38 15.45
CA ALA A 376 18.05 -2.09 15.43
C ALA A 376 18.40 -0.82 16.23
N LEU A 377 17.60 0.24 16.13
CA LEU A 377 17.75 1.46 16.92
C LEU A 377 17.52 1.20 18.41
N GLU A 378 16.51 0.40 18.76
CA GLU A 378 16.28 0.00 20.14
C GLU A 378 17.46 -0.82 20.72
N LEU A 379 18.01 -1.77 19.94
CA LEU A 379 19.18 -2.55 20.32
C LEU A 379 20.44 -1.67 20.46
N LEU A 380 20.59 -0.65 19.59
CA LEU A 380 21.70 0.29 19.66
C LEU A 380 21.68 1.10 20.97
N ALA A 381 20.48 1.46 21.43
CA ALA A 381 20.27 2.16 22.69
C ALA A 381 20.52 1.28 23.95
N ARG A 382 20.68 -0.04 23.79
CA ARG A 382 20.92 -0.98 24.89
C ARG A 382 22.43 -1.27 25.04
N PRO A 383 23.12 -0.78 26.10
CA PRO A 383 24.58 -0.91 26.24
C PRO A 383 25.03 -2.36 26.47
N LEU A 384 24.19 -3.18 27.11
CA LEU A 384 24.52 -4.56 27.47
C LEU A 384 24.44 -5.55 26.30
N VAL A 385 23.77 -5.17 25.22
CA VAL A 385 23.70 -6.00 24.01
C VAL A 385 25.05 -6.01 23.30
N PRO A 386 25.59 -7.18 22.89
CA PRO A 386 26.88 -7.29 22.21
C PRO A 386 26.96 -6.41 20.95
N LEU A 387 28.08 -5.71 20.80
CA LEU A 387 28.25 -4.70 19.74
C LEU A 387 28.19 -5.30 18.34
N PHE A 388 28.87 -6.39 18.08
CA PHE A 388 28.99 -6.98 16.74
C PHE A 388 27.65 -7.39 16.16
N PRO A 389 26.78 -8.19 16.81
CA PRO A 389 25.50 -8.60 16.23
C PRO A 389 24.52 -7.44 16.06
N LYS A 390 24.45 -6.45 16.99
CA LYS A 390 23.56 -5.29 16.81
C LYS A 390 24.00 -4.38 15.66
N THR A 391 25.33 -4.19 15.47
CA THR A 391 25.87 -3.44 14.34
C THR A 391 25.62 -4.16 13.02
N MET A 392 25.81 -5.47 12.98
CA MET A 392 25.52 -6.31 11.80
C MET A 392 24.04 -6.24 11.43
N TRP A 393 23.14 -6.32 12.42
CA TRP A 393 21.70 -6.20 12.16
C TRP A 393 21.33 -4.84 11.58
N MET A 394 21.82 -3.74 12.16
CA MET A 394 21.59 -2.39 11.65
C MET A 394 22.13 -2.23 10.21
N ALA A 395 23.37 -2.63 9.97
CA ALA A 395 23.98 -2.56 8.64
C ALA A 395 23.20 -3.37 7.60
N ALA A 396 22.77 -4.59 7.96
CA ALA A 396 22.00 -5.46 7.07
C ALA A 396 20.63 -4.85 6.74
N MET A 397 19.92 -4.29 7.70
CA MET A 397 18.60 -3.72 7.46
C MET A 397 18.65 -2.41 6.68
N LEU A 398 19.63 -1.56 6.94
CA LEU A 398 19.89 -0.37 6.11
C LEU A 398 20.30 -0.76 4.69
N PHE A 399 21.12 -1.80 4.52
CA PHE A 399 21.44 -2.33 3.19
C PHE A 399 20.19 -2.77 2.45
N VAL A 400 19.34 -3.59 3.06
CA VAL A 400 18.07 -4.05 2.46
C VAL A 400 17.19 -2.88 2.10
N TYR A 401 17.04 -1.89 2.98
CA TYR A 401 16.26 -0.69 2.72
C TYR A 401 16.72 0.07 1.47
N TYR A 402 18.02 0.36 1.36
CA TYR A 402 18.57 1.09 0.21
C TYR A 402 18.62 0.25 -1.08
N ILE A 403 18.74 -1.08 -0.97
CA ILE A 403 18.57 -1.98 -2.13
C ILE A 403 17.14 -2.00 -2.63
N CYS A 404 16.15 -1.87 -1.76
CA CYS A 404 14.75 -1.69 -2.17
C CYS A 404 14.57 -0.37 -2.94
N LEU A 405 15.16 0.74 -2.47
CA LEU A 405 15.14 2.00 -3.21
C LEU A 405 15.80 1.86 -4.60
N LEU A 406 16.94 1.16 -4.69
CA LEU A 406 17.57 0.85 -5.97
C LEU A 406 16.65 -0.04 -6.84
N GLY A 407 15.90 -0.95 -6.24
CA GLY A 407 14.94 -1.80 -6.94
C GLY A 407 13.80 -1.01 -7.59
N PHE A 408 13.37 0.10 -6.98
CA PHE A 408 12.34 0.97 -7.53
C PHE A 408 12.77 1.73 -8.79
N GLU A 409 14.06 1.83 -9.11
CA GLU A 409 14.52 2.47 -10.36
C GLU A 409 13.90 1.86 -11.64
N ARG A 410 13.46 0.59 -11.57
CA ARG A 410 12.70 -0.01 -12.69
C ARG A 410 11.37 0.68 -12.97
N TYR A 411 10.85 1.41 -11.98
CA TYR A 411 9.62 2.20 -12.05
C TYR A 411 9.89 3.70 -12.20
N ALA A 412 11.14 4.12 -12.29
CA ALA A 412 11.54 5.49 -12.50
C ALA A 412 11.19 5.98 -13.91
N LYS A 413 10.96 7.30 -14.01
CA LYS A 413 10.91 8.03 -15.29
C LYS A 413 12.18 7.71 -16.09
N GLU A 414 12.06 7.48 -17.40
CA GLU A 414 13.17 6.96 -18.21
C GLU A 414 14.44 7.82 -18.16
N HIS A 415 14.24 9.14 -18.20
CA HIS A 415 15.32 10.13 -18.17
C HIS A 415 15.99 10.29 -16.80
N LEU A 416 15.38 9.78 -15.72
CA LEU A 416 15.91 9.86 -14.35
C LEU A 416 16.58 8.57 -13.87
N ARG A 417 16.61 7.52 -14.72
CA ARG A 417 17.26 6.26 -14.35
C ARG A 417 18.75 6.48 -14.11
N ALA A 418 19.15 6.26 -12.86
CA ALA A 418 20.55 6.36 -12.46
C ALA A 418 21.36 5.13 -12.92
N ASN A 419 22.71 5.26 -12.90
CA ASN A 419 23.55 4.10 -13.08
C ASN A 419 23.52 3.19 -11.83
N ARG A 420 22.74 2.12 -11.89
CA ARG A 420 22.51 1.18 -10.79
C ARG A 420 23.78 0.64 -10.18
N PHE A 421 24.78 0.32 -11.00
CA PHE A 421 26.05 -0.22 -10.52
C PHE A 421 26.83 0.79 -9.69
N ARG A 422 26.81 2.06 -10.08
CA ARG A 422 27.48 3.13 -9.32
C ARG A 422 26.78 3.35 -7.98
N PHE A 423 25.45 3.40 -7.97
CA PHE A 423 24.70 3.57 -6.75
C PHE A 423 24.86 2.36 -5.81
N PHE A 424 24.78 1.13 -6.34
CA PHE A 424 25.05 -0.08 -5.57
C PHE A 424 26.47 -0.09 -4.98
N GLY A 425 27.48 0.23 -5.76
CA GLY A 425 28.88 0.32 -5.29
C GLY A 425 29.04 1.34 -4.18
N TYR A 426 28.34 2.49 -4.28
CA TYR A 426 28.34 3.49 -3.24
C TYR A 426 27.69 3.00 -1.94
N ILE A 427 26.51 2.40 -2.01
CA ILE A 427 25.82 1.82 -0.85
C ILE A 427 26.73 0.81 -0.16
N LEU A 428 27.31 -0.10 -0.92
CA LEU A 428 28.17 -1.15 -0.36
C LEU A 428 29.41 -0.59 0.30
N SER A 429 30.10 0.36 -0.34
CA SER A 429 31.31 1.00 0.24
C SER A 429 30.99 1.80 1.49
N ALA A 430 29.89 2.57 1.48
CA ALA A 430 29.44 3.34 2.63
C ALA A 430 29.11 2.45 3.83
N LEU A 431 28.47 1.29 3.60
CA LEU A 431 28.16 0.33 4.66
C LEU A 431 29.40 -0.41 5.20
N ILE A 432 30.39 -0.70 4.36
CA ILE A 432 31.68 -1.26 4.83
C ILE A 432 32.38 -0.26 5.75
N ILE A 433 32.44 1.03 5.35
CA ILE A 433 33.02 2.09 6.17
C ILE A 433 32.22 2.25 7.47
N TYR A 434 30.90 2.28 7.38
CA TYR A 434 29.98 2.33 8.54
C TYR A 434 30.28 1.22 9.54
N PHE A 435 30.38 -0.03 9.06
CA PHE A 435 30.62 -1.17 9.91
C PHE A 435 31.98 -1.05 10.65
N GLY A 436 33.03 -0.64 9.93
CA GLY A 436 34.34 -0.39 10.54
C GLY A 436 34.30 0.72 11.59
N LEU A 437 33.64 1.84 11.30
CA LEU A 437 33.51 2.96 12.25
C LEU A 437 32.69 2.56 13.49
N MET A 438 31.63 1.73 13.34
CA MET A 438 30.84 1.22 14.46
C MET A 438 31.66 0.34 15.40
N LEU A 439 32.55 -0.50 14.86
CA LEU A 439 33.45 -1.31 15.68
C LEU A 439 34.46 -0.46 16.45
N LEU A 440 34.95 0.64 15.85
CA LEU A 440 35.83 1.60 16.49
C LEU A 440 35.13 2.44 17.57
N ALA A 441 33.85 2.79 17.34
CA ALA A 441 33.04 3.53 18.32
C ALA A 441 32.76 2.73 19.60
N GLY A 442 32.84 1.41 19.51
CA GLY A 442 32.57 0.51 20.63
C GLY A 442 31.13 0.62 21.12
N HIS A 443 30.95 0.57 22.43
CA HIS A 443 29.62 0.61 23.06
C HIS A 443 29.07 2.03 23.29
N ASN A 444 29.70 3.07 22.73
CA ASN A 444 29.21 4.43 22.86
C ASN A 444 27.97 4.63 21.97
N GLN A 445 26.80 4.63 22.60
CA GLN A 445 25.49 4.71 21.93
C GLN A 445 25.34 5.99 21.07
N THR A 446 25.75 7.14 21.62
CA THR A 446 25.64 8.45 20.93
C THR A 446 26.55 8.50 19.71
N VAL A 447 27.79 8.02 19.83
CA VAL A 447 28.73 7.95 18.70
C VAL A 447 28.21 6.98 17.64
N GLY A 448 27.71 5.81 18.03
CA GLY A 448 27.10 4.85 17.11
C GLY A 448 25.88 5.44 16.35
N ALA A 449 25.02 6.18 17.06
CA ALA A 449 23.90 6.88 16.42
C ALA A 449 24.35 7.98 15.47
N LEU A 450 25.40 8.75 15.81
CA LEU A 450 25.98 9.77 14.91
C LEU A 450 26.57 9.15 13.64
N ILE A 451 27.27 8.01 13.75
CA ILE A 451 27.81 7.29 12.60
C ILE A 451 26.66 6.79 11.71
N THR A 452 25.57 6.29 12.31
CA THR A 452 24.37 5.87 11.57
C THR A 452 23.70 7.04 10.87
N LEU A 453 23.58 8.18 11.54
CA LEU A 453 23.07 9.42 10.97
C LEU A 453 23.91 9.85 9.75
N ALA A 454 25.25 9.87 9.90
CA ALA A 454 26.16 10.23 8.83
C ALA A 454 26.01 9.30 7.61
N LEU A 455 25.84 7.99 7.82
CA LEU A 455 25.57 7.03 6.75
C LEU A 455 24.29 7.38 6.01
N VAL A 456 23.16 7.53 6.72
CA VAL A 456 21.84 7.77 6.13
C VAL A 456 21.85 9.06 5.29
N TYR A 457 22.39 10.17 5.85
CA TYR A 457 22.43 11.44 5.12
C TYR A 457 23.47 11.46 4.00
N SER A 458 24.56 10.69 4.09
CA SER A 458 25.51 10.56 2.98
C SER A 458 24.87 9.86 1.77
N ILE A 459 24.08 8.79 2.01
CA ILE A 459 23.37 8.09 0.94
C ILE A 459 22.26 8.99 0.36
N PHE A 460 21.51 9.71 1.21
CA PHE A 460 20.53 10.69 0.75
C PHE A 460 21.16 11.78 -0.12
N GLY A 461 22.31 12.31 0.28
CA GLY A 461 23.09 13.29 -0.51
C GLY A 461 23.48 12.74 -1.89
N VAL A 462 23.87 11.46 -1.98
CA VAL A 462 24.15 10.81 -3.26
C VAL A 462 22.90 10.66 -4.12
N ILE A 463 21.75 10.32 -3.54
CA ILE A 463 20.46 10.27 -4.26
C ILE A 463 20.16 11.63 -4.89
N LEU A 464 20.28 12.72 -4.12
CA LEU A 464 20.08 14.08 -4.60
C LEU A 464 21.08 14.45 -5.71
N HIS A 465 22.36 14.11 -5.52
CA HIS A 465 23.41 14.38 -6.52
C HIS A 465 23.15 13.65 -7.83
N LEU A 466 22.79 12.37 -7.78
CA LEU A 466 22.47 11.58 -8.98
C LEU A 466 21.27 12.14 -9.73
N HIS A 467 20.21 12.50 -9.01
CA HIS A 467 19.04 13.13 -9.59
C HIS A 467 19.40 14.46 -10.27
N HIS A 468 20.11 15.36 -9.57
CA HIS A 468 20.51 16.64 -10.11
C HIS A 468 21.44 16.51 -11.34
N SER A 469 22.36 15.53 -11.32
CA SER A 469 23.25 15.26 -12.46
C SER A 469 22.47 14.76 -13.69
N SER A 470 21.39 13.98 -13.49
CA SER A 470 20.50 13.53 -14.56
C SER A 470 19.72 14.70 -15.18
N LEU A 471 19.21 15.62 -14.35
CA LEU A 471 18.52 16.83 -14.81
C LEU A 471 19.46 17.77 -15.60
N ARG A 472 20.72 17.95 -15.14
CA ARG A 472 21.71 18.75 -15.89
C ARG A 472 22.01 18.20 -17.28
N LYS A 473 22.10 16.88 -17.43
CA LYS A 473 22.31 16.24 -18.72
C LYS A 473 21.17 16.52 -19.69
N MET A 474 19.92 16.55 -19.20
CA MET A 474 18.76 16.88 -20.02
C MET A 474 18.77 18.35 -20.51
N LYS A 475 19.13 19.30 -19.64
CA LYS A 475 19.27 20.71 -20.04
C LYS A 475 20.36 20.91 -21.09
N VAL A 476 21.49 20.23 -20.96
CA VAL A 476 22.60 20.32 -21.94
C VAL A 476 22.25 19.60 -23.24
N GLY A 477 21.42 18.54 -23.20
CA GLY A 477 20.95 17.80 -24.38
C GLY A 477 19.76 18.44 -25.11
N GLY A 478 19.29 19.63 -24.71
CA GLY A 478 18.21 20.35 -25.40
C GLY A 478 16.79 19.80 -25.20
N TYR A 479 16.59 18.92 -24.24
CA TYR A 479 15.28 18.29 -23.94
C TYR A 479 14.40 19.11 -22.96
N ILE A 480 14.94 20.15 -22.34
CA ILE A 480 14.20 21.07 -21.46
C ILE A 480 14.72 22.48 -21.72
N SER A 481 13.84 23.38 -22.15
CA SER A 481 14.06 24.83 -22.26
C SER A 481 13.99 25.52 -20.91
#